data_7edde34b4348abf2b4b6d34f85766d68
#
_entry.id   7edde34b4348abf2b4b6d34f85766d68
#
_cell.length_a   1.000
_cell.length_b   1.000
_cell.length_c   1.000
_cell.angle_alpha   90.00
_cell.angle_beta   90.00
_cell.angle_gamma   90.00
#
_symmetry.space_group_name_H-M   'P 1'
#
loop_
_entity.id
_entity.type
_entity.pdbx_description
1 polymer ?
#
loop_
_entity_poly.entity_id
_entity_poly.type
_entity_poly.pdbx_seq_one_letter_code
_entity_poly.pdbx_strand_id
1 'polypeptide(L)'
;MDELILFSNKSEANLFKAIGFLVHIVRDIEEITDILKERSKGVKIIAYDTFFVDFFEDYAKKQKELYPLYLALPFSDEDTGKALSTMKESIRKSIGIDLL
;
A
#
# COMPACT_ATOMS: atom_id res chain seq x y z
N MET A 1 -7.67 8.62 10.97
CA MET A 1 -8.36 7.97 9.88
C MET A 1 -7.36 7.34 8.93
N ASP A 2 -7.56 6.08 8.62
CA ASP A 2 -6.55 5.30 7.89
C ASP A 2 -6.77 5.40 6.38
N GLU A 3 -6.40 6.54 5.82
CA GLU A 3 -6.55 6.77 4.38
C GLU A 3 -5.51 6.05 3.54
N LEU A 4 -4.36 5.73 4.15
CA LEU A 4 -3.24 5.09 3.48
C LEU A 4 -2.91 3.78 4.18
N ILE A 5 -3.02 2.67 3.46
CA ILE A 5 -2.72 1.35 4.01
C ILE A 5 -1.63 0.69 3.17
N LEU A 6 -0.72 0.00 3.84
CA LEU A 6 0.36 -0.73 3.18
C LEU A 6 0.39 -2.18 3.64
N PHE A 7 0.43 -3.10 2.68
CA PHE A 7 0.58 -4.52 2.96
C PHE A 7 1.94 -5.02 2.48
N SER A 8 2.68 -5.66 3.36
CA SER A 8 3.97 -6.26 3.01
C SER A 8 4.22 -7.50 3.86
N ASN A 9 5.12 -8.34 3.42
CA ASN A 9 5.61 -9.46 4.22
C ASN A 9 7.01 -9.19 4.78
N LYS A 10 7.49 -7.96 4.65
CA LYS A 10 8.82 -7.57 5.10
C LYS A 10 8.76 -6.47 6.13
N SER A 11 9.59 -6.59 7.18
CA SER A 11 9.62 -5.61 8.26
C SER A 11 10.09 -4.24 7.81
N GLU A 12 10.85 -4.15 6.72
CA GLU A 12 11.30 -2.89 6.17
C GLU A 12 10.13 -1.96 5.83
N ALA A 13 8.97 -2.53 5.53
CA ALA A 13 7.79 -1.73 5.23
C ALA A 13 7.36 -0.82 6.37
N ASN A 14 7.78 -1.13 7.61
CA ASN A 14 7.47 -0.28 8.75
C ASN A 14 8.01 1.13 8.63
N LEU A 15 9.02 1.35 7.77
CA LEU A 15 9.53 2.68 7.50
C LEU A 15 8.45 3.61 6.96
N PHE A 16 7.45 3.06 6.29
CA PHE A 16 6.39 3.86 5.70
C PHE A 16 5.40 4.42 6.72
N LYS A 17 5.48 3.97 7.96
CA LYS A 17 4.70 4.59 9.03
C LYS A 17 5.08 6.05 9.21
N ALA A 18 6.33 6.39 8.91
CA ALA A 18 6.81 7.76 9.04
C ALA A 18 6.14 8.73 8.09
N ILE A 19 5.56 8.24 7.00
CA ILE A 19 4.88 9.09 6.03
C ILE A 19 3.37 8.90 6.06
N GLY A 20 2.86 8.30 7.10
CA GLY A 20 1.42 8.26 7.33
C GLY A 20 0.70 6.99 6.93
N PHE A 21 1.42 5.94 6.55
CA PHE A 21 0.78 4.67 6.24
C PHE A 21 0.47 3.86 7.48
N LEU A 22 -0.69 3.23 7.46
CA LEU A 22 -0.98 2.16 8.40
C LEU A 22 -0.40 0.89 7.78
N VAL A 23 0.68 0.37 8.37
CA VAL A 23 1.42 -0.75 7.81
C VAL A 23 0.97 -2.07 8.42
N HIS A 24 0.62 -3.02 7.57
CA HIS A 24 0.28 -4.38 7.98
C HIS A 24 1.33 -5.34 7.44
N ILE A 25 2.04 -6.00 8.34
CA ILE A 25 2.97 -7.06 7.95
C ILE A 25 2.16 -8.35 7.96
N VAL A 26 1.96 -8.92 6.77
CA VAL A 26 1.09 -10.08 6.58
C VAL A 26 1.87 -11.22 5.96
N ARG A 27 1.41 -12.45 6.18
CA ARG A 27 2.07 -13.63 5.67
C ARG A 27 1.40 -14.20 4.42
N ASP A 28 0.10 -14.02 4.32
CA ASP A 28 -0.66 -14.62 3.23
C ASP A 28 -1.86 -13.75 2.83
N ILE A 29 -2.51 -14.20 1.77
CA ILE A 29 -3.64 -13.49 1.19
C ILE A 29 -4.85 -13.49 2.12
N GLU A 30 -5.01 -14.51 2.94
CA GLU A 30 -6.14 -14.57 3.86
C GLU A 30 -6.10 -13.44 4.88
N GLU A 31 -4.91 -13.13 5.40
CA GLU A 31 -4.75 -12.02 6.32
C GLU A 31 -5.10 -10.70 5.65
N ILE A 32 -4.67 -10.53 4.39
CA ILE A 32 -4.98 -9.33 3.62
C ILE A 32 -6.50 -9.19 3.45
N THR A 33 -7.16 -10.27 3.08
CA THR A 33 -8.60 -10.26 2.85
C THR A 33 -9.36 -9.87 4.12
N ASP A 34 -8.96 -10.42 5.26
CA ASP A 34 -9.60 -10.11 6.53
C ASP A 34 -9.46 -8.65 6.89
N ILE A 35 -8.28 -8.08 6.68
CA ILE A 35 -8.03 -6.68 6.97
C ILE A 35 -8.85 -5.78 6.04
N LEU A 36 -8.91 -6.12 4.77
CA LEU A 36 -9.68 -5.33 3.80
C LEU A 36 -11.17 -5.31 4.13
N LYS A 37 -11.72 -6.41 4.64
CA LYS A 37 -13.11 -6.46 5.05
C LYS A 37 -13.41 -5.49 6.18
N GLU A 38 -12.47 -5.32 7.09
CA GLU A 38 -12.67 -4.46 8.25
C GLU A 38 -12.40 -2.99 7.94
N ARG A 39 -11.48 -2.69 7.02
CA ARG A 39 -10.94 -1.35 6.85
C ARG A 39 -11.13 -0.77 5.46
N SER A 40 -12.09 -1.25 4.70
CA SER A 40 -12.26 -0.80 3.32
C SER A 40 -12.85 0.60 3.18
N LYS A 41 -13.51 1.11 4.21
CA LYS A 41 -14.15 2.42 4.14
C LYS A 41 -13.17 3.55 4.43
N GLY A 42 -13.16 4.54 3.56
CA GLY A 42 -12.35 5.73 3.74
C GLY A 42 -10.91 5.60 3.30
N VAL A 43 -10.50 4.42 2.84
CA VAL A 43 -9.14 4.21 2.35
C VAL A 43 -9.01 4.80 0.97
N LYS A 44 -7.98 5.61 0.76
CA LYS A 44 -7.73 6.24 -0.54
C LYS A 44 -6.62 5.57 -1.32
N ILE A 45 -5.61 5.05 -0.64
CA ILE A 45 -4.51 4.34 -1.29
C ILE A 45 -4.21 3.05 -0.55
N ILE A 46 -4.10 1.97 -1.31
CA ILE A 46 -3.63 0.69 -0.81
C ILE A 46 -2.32 0.40 -1.52
N ALA A 47 -1.22 0.50 -0.78
CA ALA A 47 0.09 0.12 -1.28
C ALA A 47 0.36 -1.33 -0.91
N TYR A 48 1.10 -2.03 -1.73
CA TYR A 48 1.39 -3.43 -1.46
C TYR A 48 2.75 -3.83 -2.02
N ASP A 49 3.37 -4.80 -1.36
CA ASP A 49 4.61 -5.40 -1.86
C ASP A 49 4.30 -6.13 -3.16
N THR A 50 5.21 -6.06 -4.13
CA THR A 50 5.05 -6.77 -5.40
C THR A 50 4.91 -8.28 -5.22
N PHE A 51 5.29 -8.80 -4.06
CA PHE A 51 5.03 -10.19 -3.72
C PHE A 51 3.55 -10.55 -3.84
N PHE A 52 2.67 -9.58 -3.59
CA PHE A 52 1.22 -9.78 -3.63
C PHE A 52 0.57 -9.21 -4.90
N VAL A 53 1.35 -8.94 -5.93
CA VAL A 53 0.85 -8.23 -7.12
C VAL A 53 -0.33 -8.96 -7.78
N ASP A 54 -0.26 -10.27 -7.90
CA ASP A 54 -1.31 -11.02 -8.57
C ASP A 54 -2.65 -10.88 -7.86
N PHE A 55 -2.63 -10.93 -6.54
CA PHE A 55 -3.83 -10.76 -5.76
C PHE A 55 -4.43 -9.37 -5.94
N PHE A 56 -3.60 -8.33 -5.84
CA PHE A 56 -4.11 -6.97 -5.90
C PHE A 56 -4.51 -6.54 -7.31
N GLU A 57 -3.85 -7.03 -8.34
CA GLU A 57 -4.30 -6.77 -9.69
C GLU A 57 -5.70 -7.33 -9.94
N ASP A 58 -5.93 -8.56 -9.47
CA ASP A 58 -7.23 -9.19 -9.61
C ASP A 58 -8.29 -8.48 -8.76
N TYR A 59 -7.91 -8.11 -7.55
CA TYR A 59 -8.81 -7.41 -6.64
C TYR A 59 -9.21 -6.05 -7.21
N ALA A 60 -8.27 -5.32 -7.78
CA ALA A 60 -8.52 -4.01 -8.35
C ALA A 60 -9.44 -4.08 -9.57
N LYS A 61 -9.32 -5.12 -10.38
CA LYS A 61 -10.17 -5.30 -11.56
C LYS A 61 -11.65 -5.43 -11.21
N LYS A 62 -11.95 -5.93 -10.02
CA LYS A 62 -13.32 -6.11 -9.56
C LYS A 62 -13.90 -4.84 -8.96
N GLN A 63 -13.08 -3.84 -8.73
CA GLN A 63 -13.52 -2.59 -8.14
C GLN A 63 -14.22 -1.72 -9.17
N LYS A 64 -15.38 -1.21 -8.81
CA LYS A 64 -16.16 -0.32 -9.68
C LYS A 64 -15.97 1.15 -9.33
N GLU A 65 -15.45 1.42 -8.13
CA GLU A 65 -15.29 2.77 -7.65
C GLU A 65 -13.89 3.29 -7.95
N LEU A 66 -13.73 4.63 -7.94
CA LEU A 66 -12.46 5.26 -8.20
C LEU A 66 -11.43 4.96 -7.10
N TYR A 67 -11.86 4.92 -5.87
CA TYR A 67 -10.99 4.68 -4.72
C TYR A 67 -11.27 3.34 -4.10
N PRO A 68 -10.30 2.72 -3.46
CA PRO A 68 -8.92 3.17 -3.30
C PRO A 68 -8.08 3.00 -4.57
N LEU A 69 -6.99 3.75 -4.66
CA LEU A 69 -5.98 3.55 -5.68
C LEU A 69 -4.99 2.49 -5.19
N TYR A 70 -4.42 1.74 -6.12
CA TYR A 70 -3.50 0.65 -5.78
C TYR A 70 -2.08 0.98 -6.24
N LEU A 71 -1.10 0.79 -5.37
CA LEU A 71 0.28 1.14 -5.65
C LEU A 71 1.21 -0.02 -5.28
N ALA A 72 1.89 -0.58 -6.29
CA ALA A 72 2.84 -1.66 -6.07
C ALA A 72 4.21 -1.11 -5.68
N LEU A 73 4.83 -1.70 -4.65
CA LEU A 73 6.11 -1.28 -4.13
C LEU A 73 7.10 -2.44 -4.13
N PRO A 74 8.27 -2.28 -4.74
CA PRO A 74 9.25 -3.36 -4.85
C PRO A 74 10.16 -3.46 -3.62
N PHE A 75 9.65 -4.01 -2.53
CA PHE A 75 10.44 -4.19 -1.31
C PHE A 75 11.54 -5.23 -1.43
N SER A 76 11.49 -6.05 -2.46
CA SER A 76 12.54 -7.03 -2.68
C SER A 76 13.80 -6.41 -3.29
N ASP A 77 13.74 -5.15 -3.72
CA ASP A 77 14.91 -4.46 -4.23
C ASP A 77 15.85 -4.09 -3.09
N GLU A 78 17.14 -4.09 -3.40
CA GLU A 78 18.18 -3.79 -2.42
C GLU A 78 18.18 -2.33 -1.98
N ASP A 79 17.58 -1.46 -2.77
CA ASP A 79 17.57 -0.02 -2.49
C ASP A 79 16.24 0.45 -1.94
N THR A 80 16.00 0.11 -0.68
CA THR A 80 14.79 0.51 0.04
C THR A 80 14.65 2.03 0.12
N GLY A 81 15.77 2.75 0.24
CA GLY A 81 15.76 4.21 0.30
C GLY A 81 15.23 4.82 -0.99
N LYS A 82 15.61 4.25 -2.12
CA LYS A 82 15.15 4.72 -3.41
C LYS A 82 13.67 4.45 -3.60
N ALA A 83 13.22 3.26 -3.18
CA ALA A 83 11.80 2.91 -3.25
C ALA A 83 10.95 3.87 -2.41
N LEU A 84 11.43 4.21 -1.22
CA LEU A 84 10.75 5.15 -0.34
C LEU A 84 10.63 6.53 -0.98
N SER A 85 11.71 7.02 -1.56
CA SER A 85 11.74 8.32 -2.22
C SER A 85 10.78 8.37 -3.41
N THR A 86 10.81 7.34 -4.24
CA THR A 86 9.94 7.23 -5.40
C THR A 86 8.47 7.20 -4.97
N MET A 87 8.18 6.47 -3.91
CA MET A 87 6.82 6.37 -3.42
C MET A 87 6.31 7.71 -2.91
N LYS A 88 7.14 8.47 -2.20
CA LYS A 88 6.74 9.79 -1.72
C LYS A 88 6.31 10.69 -2.88
N GLU A 89 7.08 10.68 -3.96
CA GLU A 89 6.75 11.46 -5.14
C GLU A 89 5.46 11.00 -5.80
N SER A 90 5.28 9.68 -5.91
CA SER A 90 4.08 9.11 -6.53
C SER A 90 2.83 9.48 -5.75
N ILE A 91 2.88 9.42 -4.44
CA ILE A 91 1.75 9.77 -3.59
C ILE A 91 1.45 11.26 -3.70
N ARG A 92 2.49 12.08 -3.67
CA ARG A 92 2.33 13.53 -3.81
C ARG A 92 1.64 13.89 -5.11
N LYS A 93 2.03 13.25 -6.21
CA LYS A 93 1.43 13.51 -7.51
C LYS A 93 0.01 13.00 -7.61
N SER A 94 -0.26 11.84 -7.02
CA SER A 94 -1.57 11.20 -7.14
C SER A 94 -2.65 11.88 -6.33
N ILE A 95 -2.34 12.37 -5.15
CA ILE A 95 -3.34 12.94 -4.25
C ILE A 95 -3.13 14.42 -3.95
N GLY A 96 -2.06 15.02 -4.48
CA GLY A 96 -1.79 16.43 -4.29
C GLY A 96 -1.46 16.85 -2.87
N ILE A 97 -1.08 15.90 -2.03
CA ILE A 97 -0.75 16.15 -0.64
C ILE A 97 0.76 16.01 -0.44
N ASP A 98 1.35 16.96 0.26
CA ASP A 98 2.73 16.88 0.65
C ASP A 98 2.80 16.18 2.00
N LEU A 99 3.29 14.94 2.00
CA LEU A 99 3.36 14.12 3.19
C LEU A 99 4.59 14.38 4.05
N LEU A 100 5.43 15.30 3.68
CA LEU A 100 6.65 15.64 4.41
C LEU A 100 6.47 16.85 5.31
#